data_8cb401644bd3451b51b3b151af9622c5
#
_entry.id   8cb401644bd3451b51b3b151af9622c5
#
_cell.length_a   1.000
_cell.length_b   1.000
_cell.length_c   1.000
_cell.angle_alpha   90.00
_cell.angle_beta   90.00
_cell.angle_gamma   90.00
#
_symmetry.space_group_name_H-M   'P 1'
#
loop_
_entity.id
_entity.type
_entity.pdbx_description
1 polymer ?
#
loop_
_entity_poly.entity_id
_entity_poly.type
_entity_poly.pdbx_seq_one_letter_code
_entity_poly.pdbx_strand_id
1 'polypeptide(L)'
;QAMAERIVTAGLAGQTGEEVEFSPARVLFQDFTGVPVFVDFAVMREACADLGGDPKKINPQVPCDLVIDHSVIADVAGCDGCMDENMKLEFKRNGERYDFLKWAQESFENVRIVPPGQGICHQLNIEKFASVVMESPAGLTGADGTPVVYFDTLVGTDSHTPTANGIGVLGWGVGGIEAEAAALGQPITTLVPRVIGVRLTGDLSEGVSAMDVSLTFAQMLRERGVVGCFVECFGPGVAALSATQRACISNMTPEYGCTCTLFPVDDRTLDYLRLTGRSAEQVALVEAYAKAQGYWNDPEAAPRTYAEVIELDLSTVQPSLAGPSRPHDRIPLAKASERFRAICAERGLDDATVHVEVDGEDYELTHGAIAIAAV
;
A
#
# COMPACT_ATOMS: atom_id res chain seq x y z
N GLN A 1 13.89 -10.06 25.07
CA GLN A 1 12.65 -10.26 25.84
C GLN A 1 12.17 -8.92 26.42
N ALA A 2 12.97 -8.16 27.16
CA ALA A 2 12.57 -6.88 27.76
C ALA A 2 12.07 -5.82 26.74
N MET A 3 12.70 -5.76 25.54
CA MET A 3 12.23 -4.87 24.46
C MET A 3 10.83 -5.28 23.95
N ALA A 4 10.60 -6.58 23.73
CA ALA A 4 9.29 -7.08 23.30
C ALA A 4 8.20 -6.78 24.34
N GLU A 5 8.49 -6.96 25.62
CA GLU A 5 7.57 -6.64 26.72
C GLU A 5 7.23 -5.12 26.77
N ARG A 6 8.21 -4.25 26.53
CA ARG A 6 7.99 -2.79 26.44
C ARG A 6 7.10 -2.44 25.24
N ILE A 7 7.37 -2.99 24.04
CA ILE A 7 6.57 -2.76 22.84
C ILE A 7 5.12 -3.19 23.07
N VAL A 8 4.91 -4.39 23.63
CA VAL A 8 3.56 -4.91 23.90
C VAL A 8 2.82 -4.00 24.90
N THR A 9 3.48 -3.61 26.00
CA THR A 9 2.88 -2.74 27.01
C THR A 9 2.50 -1.39 26.44
N ALA A 10 3.38 -0.78 25.65
CA ALA A 10 3.14 0.50 25.00
C ALA A 10 2.00 0.42 23.96
N GLY A 11 2.01 -0.62 23.13
CA GLY A 11 0.97 -0.84 22.11
C GLY A 11 -0.42 -1.06 22.69
N LEU A 12 -0.52 -1.68 23.87
CA LEU A 12 -1.79 -1.87 24.58
C LEU A 12 -2.26 -0.61 25.31
N ALA A 13 -1.34 0.15 25.90
CA ALA A 13 -1.69 1.36 26.68
C ALA A 13 -2.04 2.55 25.78
N GLY A 14 -1.61 2.55 24.51
CA GLY A 14 -1.69 3.71 23.62
C GLY A 14 -0.71 4.82 24.04
N GLN A 15 -0.01 5.38 23.08
CA GLN A 15 0.96 6.49 23.16
C GLN A 15 1.58 6.74 24.54
N THR A 16 2.51 5.89 24.94
CA THR A 16 3.28 6.05 26.18
C THR A 16 4.56 6.89 26.01
N GLY A 17 4.86 7.33 24.77
CA GLY A 17 6.13 7.97 24.42
C GLY A 17 7.30 7.01 24.26
N GLU A 18 7.07 5.70 24.26
CA GLU A 18 8.09 4.69 23.93
C GLU A 18 8.43 4.75 22.45
N GLU A 19 9.71 4.81 22.16
CA GLU A 19 10.26 4.78 20.80
C GLU A 19 10.83 3.40 20.46
N VAL A 20 10.71 3.03 19.21
CA VAL A 20 11.30 1.83 18.63
C VAL A 20 12.02 2.18 17.33
N GLU A 21 13.17 1.57 17.13
CA GLU A 21 13.88 1.60 15.87
C GLU A 21 13.40 0.45 14.98
N PHE A 22 12.96 0.78 13.77
CA PHE A 22 12.48 -0.17 12.79
C PHE A 22 13.34 -0.10 11.52
N SER A 23 13.90 -1.25 11.12
CA SER A 23 14.63 -1.39 9.86
C SER A 23 13.79 -2.22 8.90
N PRO A 24 13.24 -1.63 7.82
CA PRO A 24 12.47 -2.37 6.83
C PRO A 24 13.37 -3.33 6.05
N ALA A 25 12.80 -4.44 5.59
CA ALA A 25 13.52 -5.43 4.78
C ALA A 25 13.83 -4.90 3.36
N ARG A 26 13.04 -3.95 2.86
CA ARG A 26 13.22 -3.32 1.54
C ARG A 26 12.53 -1.96 1.48
N VAL A 27 12.84 -1.19 0.43
CA VAL A 27 12.24 0.12 0.17
C VAL A 27 11.60 0.14 -1.21
N LEU A 28 10.39 0.71 -1.30
CA LEU A 28 9.66 0.90 -2.54
C LEU A 28 9.58 2.39 -2.87
N PHE A 29 10.00 2.73 -4.08
CA PHE A 29 9.95 4.09 -4.59
C PHE A 29 8.94 4.21 -5.73
N GLN A 30 8.14 5.25 -5.70
CA GLN A 30 7.46 5.76 -6.88
C GLN A 30 8.35 6.84 -7.55
N ASP A 31 8.08 7.18 -8.80
CA ASP A 31 9.02 7.97 -9.60
C ASP A 31 9.12 9.46 -9.20
N PHE A 32 8.06 10.10 -8.73
CA PHE A 32 8.14 11.52 -8.36
C PHE A 32 9.00 11.79 -7.12
N THR A 33 8.95 10.89 -6.14
CA THR A 33 9.70 11.01 -4.88
C THR A 33 10.95 10.14 -4.84
N GLY A 34 11.01 9.08 -5.66
CA GLY A 34 12.14 8.17 -5.72
C GLY A 34 13.29 8.67 -6.57
N VAL A 35 13.02 9.28 -7.73
CA VAL A 35 14.08 9.83 -8.60
C VAL A 35 14.98 10.81 -7.84
N PRO A 36 14.48 11.77 -7.06
CA PRO A 36 15.32 12.64 -6.23
C PRO A 36 16.25 11.89 -5.28
N VAL A 37 15.79 10.81 -4.66
CA VAL A 37 16.64 9.99 -3.76
C VAL A 37 17.85 9.40 -4.50
N PHE A 38 17.66 8.91 -5.73
CA PHE A 38 18.79 8.39 -6.52
C PHE A 38 19.72 9.51 -6.99
N VAL A 39 19.22 10.73 -7.19
CA VAL A 39 20.06 11.91 -7.41
C VAL A 39 20.89 12.21 -6.16
N ASP A 40 20.31 12.16 -4.98
CA ASP A 40 21.02 12.37 -3.72
C ASP A 40 22.10 11.31 -3.52
N PHE A 41 21.84 10.03 -3.82
CA PHE A 41 22.88 8.98 -3.80
C PHE A 41 24.04 9.29 -4.76
N ALA A 42 23.76 9.84 -5.95
CA ALA A 42 24.80 10.21 -6.89
C ALA A 42 25.65 11.38 -6.33
N VAL A 43 25.03 12.41 -5.79
CA VAL A 43 25.71 13.55 -5.15
C VAL A 43 26.51 13.13 -3.91
N MET A 44 25.96 12.21 -3.11
CA MET A 44 26.70 11.63 -1.98
C MET A 44 27.98 10.89 -2.42
N ARG A 45 27.94 10.18 -3.57
CA ARG A 45 29.14 9.56 -4.14
C ARG A 45 30.20 10.57 -4.55
N GLU A 46 29.78 11.67 -5.18
CA GLU A 46 30.69 12.77 -5.53
C GLU A 46 31.32 13.36 -4.27
N ALA A 47 30.51 13.73 -3.28
CA ALA A 47 30.99 14.27 -2.02
C ALA A 47 31.95 13.30 -1.29
N CYS A 48 31.65 12.01 -1.30
CA CYS A 48 32.48 10.97 -0.72
C CYS A 48 33.87 10.92 -1.42
N ALA A 49 33.89 10.99 -2.74
CA ALA A 49 35.13 11.03 -3.52
C ALA A 49 35.97 12.29 -3.25
N ASP A 50 35.31 13.46 -3.18
CA ASP A 50 35.97 14.74 -2.88
C ASP A 50 36.60 14.75 -1.48
N LEU A 51 35.99 14.02 -0.53
CA LEU A 51 36.56 13.82 0.82
C LEU A 51 37.60 12.70 0.87
N GLY A 52 37.99 12.09 -0.26
CA GLY A 52 38.97 11.03 -0.36
C GLY A 52 38.47 9.65 0.08
N GLY A 53 37.15 9.47 0.20
CA GLY A 53 36.52 8.19 0.49
C GLY A 53 36.27 7.35 -0.77
N ASP A 54 35.84 6.11 -0.56
CA ASP A 54 35.43 5.24 -1.65
C ASP A 54 33.93 5.46 -1.96
N PRO A 55 33.59 6.05 -3.13
CA PRO A 55 32.20 6.34 -3.49
C PRO A 55 31.31 5.10 -3.60
N LYS A 56 31.88 3.91 -3.82
CA LYS A 56 31.12 2.65 -3.86
C LYS A 56 30.50 2.26 -2.53
N LYS A 57 30.98 2.86 -1.42
CA LYS A 57 30.36 2.66 -0.10
C LYS A 57 29.00 3.33 0.04
N ILE A 58 28.71 4.34 -0.79
CA ILE A 58 27.37 4.93 -0.88
C ILE A 58 26.55 4.04 -1.80
N ASN A 59 25.76 3.18 -1.20
CA ASN A 59 24.96 2.17 -1.90
C ASN A 59 23.77 1.74 -1.02
N PRO A 60 22.60 1.49 -1.59
CA PRO A 60 21.50 0.90 -0.83
C PRO A 60 21.90 -0.41 -0.12
N GLN A 61 21.60 -0.49 1.16
CA GLN A 61 21.92 -1.64 2.00
C GLN A 61 20.80 -2.69 2.00
N VAL A 62 19.62 -2.30 1.53
CA VAL A 62 18.44 -3.16 1.37
C VAL A 62 17.95 -3.09 -0.06
N PRO A 63 17.19 -4.09 -0.56
CA PRO A 63 16.55 -4.04 -1.87
C PRO A 63 15.71 -2.78 -2.04
N CYS A 64 15.92 -2.08 -3.15
CA CYS A 64 15.21 -0.86 -3.52
C CYS A 64 14.56 -1.04 -4.89
N ASP A 65 13.25 -0.99 -4.93
CA ASP A 65 12.47 -1.06 -6.17
C ASP A 65 11.92 0.33 -6.48
N LEU A 66 12.16 0.84 -7.69
CA LEU A 66 11.54 2.07 -8.19
C LEU A 66 10.64 1.74 -9.36
N VAL A 67 9.38 2.18 -9.30
CA VAL A 67 8.39 1.99 -10.36
C VAL A 67 8.04 3.33 -10.98
N ILE A 68 8.08 3.38 -12.31
CA ILE A 68 7.69 4.57 -13.08
C ILE A 68 6.22 4.39 -13.48
N ASP A 69 5.33 5.07 -12.78
CA ASP A 69 3.89 5.01 -13.01
C ASP A 69 3.16 6.34 -12.83
N HIS A 70 3.52 7.13 -11.84
CA HIS A 70 2.82 8.36 -11.48
C HIS A 70 3.05 9.51 -12.47
N SER A 71 4.16 9.51 -13.22
CA SER A 71 4.48 10.53 -14.23
C SER A 71 3.94 10.20 -15.62
N VAL A 72 3.41 9.01 -15.84
CA VAL A 72 2.90 8.57 -17.14
C VAL A 72 1.56 9.26 -17.44
N ILE A 73 1.43 9.84 -18.63
CA ILE A 73 0.25 10.58 -19.06
C ILE A 73 -0.35 9.92 -20.30
N ALA A 74 -1.67 9.76 -20.33
CA ALA A 74 -2.41 9.39 -21.51
C ALA A 74 -2.74 10.65 -22.34
N ASP A 75 -1.85 11.02 -23.25
CA ASP A 75 -2.04 12.18 -24.14
C ASP A 75 -3.06 11.88 -25.25
N VAL A 76 -3.12 10.64 -25.68
CA VAL A 76 -4.00 10.13 -26.74
C VAL A 76 -4.80 8.95 -26.19
N ALA A 77 -6.11 8.98 -26.38
CA ALA A 77 -7.02 7.95 -25.87
C ALA A 77 -8.12 7.62 -26.89
N GLY A 78 -8.74 6.44 -26.74
CA GLY A 78 -9.90 6.03 -27.51
C GLY A 78 -9.65 5.71 -28.99
N CYS A 79 -8.39 5.48 -29.41
CA CYS A 79 -8.04 5.17 -30.78
C CYS A 79 -7.06 3.98 -30.86
N ASP A 80 -6.98 3.37 -32.05
CA ASP A 80 -6.03 2.31 -32.32
C ASP A 80 -4.58 2.86 -32.25
N GLY A 81 -3.68 2.13 -31.56
CA GLY A 81 -2.28 2.50 -31.43
C GLY A 81 -1.98 3.60 -30.41
N CYS A 82 -2.98 4.10 -29.66
CA CYS A 82 -2.78 5.14 -28.65
C CYS A 82 -1.77 4.75 -27.56
N MET A 83 -1.64 3.49 -27.20
CA MET A 83 -0.63 3.03 -26.24
C MET A 83 0.79 3.25 -26.75
N ASP A 84 1.07 2.89 -28.03
CA ASP A 84 2.38 3.08 -28.64
C ASP A 84 2.73 4.56 -28.82
N GLU A 85 1.72 5.38 -29.11
CA GLU A 85 1.90 6.83 -29.24
C GLU A 85 2.18 7.48 -27.88
N ASN A 86 1.42 7.14 -26.88
CA ASN A 86 1.66 7.63 -25.50
C ASN A 86 3.05 7.21 -25.01
N MET A 87 3.49 5.99 -25.29
CA MET A 87 4.82 5.53 -24.90
C MET A 87 5.93 6.33 -25.62
N LYS A 88 5.76 6.64 -26.91
CA LYS A 88 6.72 7.52 -27.63
C LYS A 88 6.76 8.92 -27.05
N LEU A 89 5.61 9.48 -26.70
CA LEU A 89 5.51 10.80 -26.06
C LEU A 89 6.16 10.80 -24.69
N GLU A 90 5.94 9.74 -23.90
CA GLU A 90 6.54 9.55 -22.60
C GLU A 90 8.08 9.55 -22.66
N PHE A 91 8.67 8.72 -23.52
CA PHE A 91 10.13 8.70 -23.71
C PHE A 91 10.68 9.99 -24.30
N LYS A 92 9.95 10.66 -25.17
CA LYS A 92 10.34 11.98 -25.70
C LYS A 92 10.37 13.04 -24.60
N ARG A 93 9.41 13.00 -23.68
CA ARG A 93 9.25 13.96 -22.56
C ARG A 93 10.26 13.73 -21.44
N ASN A 94 10.47 12.48 -21.08
CA ASN A 94 11.20 12.05 -19.89
C ASN A 94 12.48 11.26 -20.17
N GLY A 95 12.99 11.29 -21.40
CA GLY A 95 14.16 10.48 -21.83
C GLY A 95 15.38 10.71 -20.96
N GLU A 96 15.72 11.96 -20.64
CA GLU A 96 16.85 12.31 -19.77
C GLU A 96 16.73 11.66 -18.37
N ARG A 97 15.53 11.66 -17.79
CA ARG A 97 15.24 10.99 -16.52
C ARG A 97 15.48 9.48 -16.63
N TYR A 98 15.07 8.88 -17.73
CA TYR A 98 15.21 7.43 -17.92
C TYR A 98 16.64 7.01 -18.18
N ASP A 99 17.42 7.84 -18.88
CA ASP A 99 18.86 7.63 -19.03
C ASP A 99 19.57 7.67 -17.67
N PHE A 100 19.22 8.62 -16.81
CA PHE A 100 19.73 8.71 -15.45
C PHE A 100 19.33 7.47 -14.61
N LEU A 101 18.08 7.05 -14.65
CA LEU A 101 17.61 5.88 -13.89
C LEU A 101 18.26 4.58 -14.37
N LYS A 102 18.47 4.44 -15.68
CA LYS A 102 19.22 3.31 -16.23
C LYS A 102 20.66 3.29 -15.72
N TRP A 103 21.34 4.44 -15.74
CA TRP A 103 22.65 4.58 -15.15
C TRP A 103 22.64 4.23 -13.65
N ALA A 104 21.65 4.70 -12.89
CA ALA A 104 21.52 4.39 -11.47
C ALA A 104 21.40 2.88 -11.22
N GLN A 105 20.54 2.17 -11.97
CA GLN A 105 20.40 0.72 -11.88
C GLN A 105 21.71 -0.04 -12.19
N GLU A 106 22.53 0.45 -13.11
CA GLU A 106 23.82 -0.15 -13.45
C GLU A 106 24.93 0.21 -12.46
N SER A 107 24.79 1.33 -11.76
CA SER A 107 25.82 1.91 -10.88
C SER A 107 25.65 1.54 -9.41
N PHE A 108 24.42 1.30 -8.96
CA PHE A 108 24.10 0.93 -7.57
C PHE A 108 23.74 -0.56 -7.50
N GLU A 109 24.20 -1.22 -6.45
CA GLU A 109 23.73 -2.56 -6.08
C GLU A 109 22.36 -2.45 -5.37
N ASN A 110 21.63 -3.56 -5.31
CA ASN A 110 20.32 -3.65 -4.68
C ASN A 110 19.23 -2.71 -5.27
N VAL A 111 19.41 -2.24 -6.48
CA VAL A 111 18.47 -1.34 -7.17
C VAL A 111 17.83 -2.02 -8.37
N ARG A 112 16.49 -1.96 -8.42
CA ARG A 112 15.71 -2.39 -9.58
C ARG A 112 14.82 -1.24 -10.02
N ILE A 113 14.89 -0.89 -11.31
CA ILE A 113 14.04 0.13 -11.92
C ILE A 113 13.03 -0.55 -12.83
N VAL A 114 11.76 -0.28 -12.62
CA VAL A 114 10.66 -0.76 -13.47
C VAL A 114 10.29 0.37 -14.44
N PRO A 115 10.43 0.15 -15.75
CA PRO A 115 10.15 1.18 -16.74
C PRO A 115 8.66 1.51 -16.84
N PRO A 116 8.29 2.63 -17.51
CA PRO A 116 6.89 3.03 -17.67
C PRO A 116 6.07 1.97 -18.44
N GLY A 117 4.78 1.91 -18.18
CA GLY A 117 3.85 1.02 -18.86
C GLY A 117 3.82 -0.43 -18.35
N GLN A 118 4.47 -0.72 -17.21
CA GLN A 118 4.47 -2.06 -16.61
C GLN A 118 3.39 -2.29 -15.57
N GLY A 119 2.83 -1.24 -15.01
CA GLY A 119 1.78 -1.27 -14.00
C GLY A 119 1.96 -0.23 -12.92
N ILE A 120 1.09 -0.27 -11.95
CA ILE A 120 1.02 0.68 -10.83
C ILE A 120 1.93 0.19 -9.68
N CYS A 121 2.67 1.10 -9.06
CA CYS A 121 3.67 0.84 -8.02
C CYS A 121 3.18 -0.12 -6.94
N HIS A 122 2.10 0.20 -6.25
CA HIS A 122 1.59 -0.62 -5.14
C HIS A 122 0.93 -1.93 -5.60
N GLN A 123 0.41 -2.02 -6.84
CA GLN A 123 -0.07 -3.27 -7.41
C GLN A 123 1.09 -4.20 -7.79
N LEU A 124 2.10 -3.69 -8.50
CA LEU A 124 3.30 -4.45 -8.81
C LEU A 124 4.01 -4.94 -7.54
N ASN A 125 3.95 -4.15 -6.47
CA ASN A 125 4.49 -4.55 -5.19
C ASN A 125 3.90 -5.89 -4.73
N ILE A 126 2.58 -6.01 -4.61
CA ILE A 126 1.94 -7.25 -4.15
C ILE A 126 2.00 -8.37 -5.19
N GLU A 127 1.99 -8.05 -6.48
CA GLU A 127 1.98 -9.04 -7.56
C GLU A 127 3.36 -9.63 -7.86
N LYS A 128 4.44 -8.84 -7.69
CA LYS A 128 5.76 -9.20 -8.18
C LYS A 128 6.87 -9.11 -7.13
N PHE A 129 6.85 -8.11 -6.23
CA PHE A 129 7.99 -7.81 -5.37
C PHE A 129 7.84 -8.39 -3.97
N ALA A 130 6.67 -8.33 -3.39
CA ALA A 130 6.41 -8.82 -2.05
C ALA A 130 6.56 -10.35 -1.98
N SER A 131 7.35 -10.79 -1.01
CA SER A 131 7.65 -12.21 -0.79
C SER A 131 6.88 -12.79 0.38
N VAL A 132 6.27 -11.95 1.23
CA VAL A 132 5.65 -12.24 2.53
C VAL A 132 6.66 -12.77 3.55
N VAL A 133 7.52 -13.69 3.16
CA VAL A 133 8.68 -14.18 3.92
C VAL A 133 9.91 -14.10 3.04
N MET A 134 10.98 -13.56 3.54
CA MET A 134 12.27 -13.39 2.87
C MET A 134 13.33 -14.30 3.51
N GLU A 135 14.29 -14.71 2.70
CA GLU A 135 15.54 -15.31 3.15
C GLU A 135 16.67 -14.28 3.14
N SER A 136 17.58 -14.40 4.08
CA SER A 136 18.76 -13.55 4.11
C SER A 136 19.64 -13.75 2.87
N PRO A 137 20.31 -12.67 2.40
CA PRO A 137 21.27 -12.77 1.30
C PRO A 137 22.36 -13.83 1.58
N ALA A 138 22.90 -14.38 0.49
CA ALA A 138 23.98 -15.36 0.60
C ALA A 138 25.14 -14.82 1.46
N GLY A 139 25.52 -15.58 2.47
CA GLY A 139 26.59 -15.22 3.41
C GLY A 139 26.13 -14.64 4.75
N LEU A 140 24.85 -14.24 4.87
CA LEU A 140 24.23 -13.91 6.15
C LEU A 140 23.49 -15.14 6.68
N THR A 141 24.09 -15.85 7.62
CA THR A 141 23.55 -17.09 8.17
C THR A 141 23.33 -17.00 9.67
N GLY A 142 22.45 -17.82 10.19
CA GLY A 142 22.32 -18.04 11.61
C GLY A 142 23.57 -18.68 12.22
N ALA A 143 23.60 -18.85 13.54
CA ALA A 143 24.73 -19.43 14.28
C ALA A 143 25.06 -20.88 13.84
N ASP A 144 24.12 -21.57 13.25
CA ASP A 144 24.24 -22.94 12.72
C ASP A 144 24.61 -23.00 11.22
N GLY A 145 24.85 -21.85 10.59
CA GLY A 145 25.19 -21.75 9.17
C GLY A 145 24.00 -21.87 8.21
N THR A 146 22.75 -21.95 8.72
CA THR A 146 21.54 -21.96 7.88
C THR A 146 21.12 -20.52 7.48
N PRO A 147 20.42 -20.34 6.33
CA PRO A 147 19.82 -19.06 5.99
C PRO A 147 18.87 -18.56 7.08
N VAL A 148 18.87 -17.27 7.34
CA VAL A 148 17.91 -16.63 8.25
C VAL A 148 16.66 -16.28 7.45
N VAL A 149 15.49 -16.65 7.97
CA VAL A 149 14.18 -16.29 7.41
C VAL A 149 13.48 -15.26 8.28
N TYR A 150 12.83 -14.29 7.65
CA TYR A 150 12.13 -13.20 8.31
C TYR A 150 10.94 -12.70 7.49
N PHE A 151 9.98 -12.02 8.13
CA PHE A 151 8.88 -11.42 7.41
C PHE A 151 9.35 -10.31 6.47
N ASP A 152 8.79 -10.28 5.26
CA ASP A 152 8.91 -9.16 4.36
C ASP A 152 8.24 -7.93 4.98
N THR A 153 8.99 -6.85 5.08
CA THR A 153 8.53 -5.56 5.57
C THR A 153 9.07 -4.46 4.70
N LEU A 154 8.30 -3.40 4.49
CA LEU A 154 8.75 -2.29 3.65
C LEU A 154 8.29 -0.93 4.15
N VAL A 155 9.03 0.08 3.73
CA VAL A 155 8.52 1.45 3.64
C VAL A 155 8.51 1.88 2.18
N GLY A 156 7.62 2.78 1.83
CA GLY A 156 7.52 3.25 0.46
C GLY A 156 7.24 4.73 0.37
N THR A 157 7.69 5.36 -0.71
CA THR A 157 7.37 6.78 -0.99
C THR A 157 6.01 6.95 -1.64
N ASP A 158 5.31 5.85 -1.90
CA ASP A 158 3.92 5.83 -2.32
C ASP A 158 2.99 5.79 -1.10
N SER A 159 1.97 6.66 -1.05
CA SER A 159 0.98 6.71 0.02
C SER A 159 0.16 5.42 0.14
N HIS A 160 0.03 4.64 -0.94
CA HIS A 160 -0.68 3.37 -0.99
C HIS A 160 0.23 2.13 -0.77
N THR A 161 1.45 2.32 -0.27
CA THR A 161 2.32 1.24 0.20
C THR A 161 1.60 0.26 1.15
N PRO A 162 0.65 0.70 2.01
CA PRO A 162 -0.14 -0.19 2.87
C PRO A 162 -0.96 -1.27 2.14
N THR A 163 -1.12 -1.21 0.82
CA THR A 163 -1.74 -2.29 0.02
C THR A 163 -1.10 -3.66 0.33
N ALA A 164 0.21 -3.69 0.59
CA ALA A 164 0.93 -4.90 0.96
C ALA A 164 0.43 -5.55 2.26
N ASN A 165 -0.16 -4.78 3.16
CA ASN A 165 -0.69 -5.30 4.42
C ASN A 165 -1.84 -6.31 4.19
N GLY A 166 -2.53 -6.22 3.05
CA GLY A 166 -3.60 -7.15 2.66
C GLY A 166 -3.14 -8.58 2.40
N ILE A 167 -1.86 -8.76 2.11
CA ILE A 167 -1.24 -10.09 1.93
C ILE A 167 -0.32 -10.49 3.09
N GLY A 168 -0.36 -9.77 4.20
CA GLY A 168 0.41 -10.07 5.41
C GLY A 168 1.81 -9.47 5.44
N VAL A 169 2.12 -8.50 4.57
CA VAL A 169 3.39 -7.77 4.55
C VAL A 169 3.23 -6.43 5.25
N LEU A 170 3.98 -6.21 6.33
CA LEU A 170 3.95 -4.95 7.05
C LEU A 170 4.63 -3.85 6.23
N GLY A 171 3.87 -2.82 5.87
CA GLY A 171 4.39 -1.70 5.11
C GLY A 171 3.54 -0.44 5.25
N TRP A 172 4.20 0.71 5.17
CA TRP A 172 3.53 2.02 5.18
C TRP A 172 4.29 3.07 4.37
N GLY A 173 3.57 4.15 4.04
CA GLY A 173 4.12 5.29 3.32
C GLY A 173 4.99 6.18 4.21
N VAL A 174 6.11 6.65 3.66
CA VAL A 174 7.04 7.57 4.31
C VAL A 174 7.45 8.69 3.36
N GLY A 175 8.07 9.74 3.88
CA GLY A 175 8.69 10.78 3.07
C GLY A 175 9.96 10.31 2.36
N GLY A 176 10.41 11.07 1.34
CA GLY A 176 11.61 10.73 0.57
C GLY A 176 12.86 10.58 1.42
N ILE A 177 13.09 11.50 2.36
CA ILE A 177 14.25 11.48 3.27
C ILE A 177 14.23 10.25 4.18
N GLU A 178 13.08 9.84 4.68
CA GLU A 178 12.97 8.63 5.52
C GLU A 178 13.24 7.37 4.69
N ALA A 179 12.73 7.31 3.46
CA ALA A 179 12.99 6.21 2.54
C ALA A 179 14.47 6.14 2.14
N GLU A 180 15.12 7.30 1.92
CA GLU A 180 16.55 7.43 1.66
C GLU A 180 17.38 6.88 2.82
N ALA A 181 17.08 7.32 4.04
CA ALA A 181 17.76 6.85 5.25
C ALA A 181 17.60 5.33 5.42
N ALA A 182 16.38 4.81 5.22
CA ALA A 182 16.10 3.37 5.28
C ALA A 182 16.85 2.59 4.20
N ALA A 183 16.92 3.11 2.97
CA ALA A 183 17.69 2.51 1.89
C ALA A 183 19.20 2.43 2.21
N LEU A 184 19.74 3.44 2.88
CA LEU A 184 21.12 3.46 3.38
C LEU A 184 21.35 2.62 4.65
N GLY A 185 20.34 1.87 5.11
CA GLY A 185 20.42 0.97 6.26
C GLY A 185 20.25 1.66 7.61
N GLN A 186 19.79 2.90 7.64
CA GLN A 186 19.46 3.57 8.90
C GLN A 186 18.07 3.14 9.38
N PRO A 187 17.89 2.84 10.67
CA PRO A 187 16.57 2.53 11.19
C PRO A 187 15.68 3.78 11.22
N ILE A 188 14.40 3.57 11.06
CA ILE A 188 13.37 4.60 11.25
C ILE A 188 12.96 4.58 12.71
N THR A 189 13.15 5.70 13.41
CA THR A 189 12.66 5.86 14.77
C THR A 189 11.18 6.24 14.76
N THR A 190 10.36 5.45 15.41
CA THR A 190 8.92 5.69 15.51
C THR A 190 8.42 5.45 16.92
N LEU A 191 7.35 6.13 17.30
CA LEU A 191 6.62 5.81 18.53
C LEU A 191 5.93 4.46 18.35
N VAL A 192 5.92 3.64 19.40
CA VAL A 192 5.17 2.39 19.40
C VAL A 192 3.69 2.71 19.18
N PRO A 193 3.08 2.26 18.08
CA PRO A 193 1.70 2.60 17.76
C PRO A 193 0.72 1.86 18.68
N ARG A 194 -0.41 2.48 18.96
CA ARG A 194 -1.56 1.78 19.54
C ARG A 194 -2.08 0.77 18.51
N VAL A 195 -2.33 -0.47 18.94
CA VAL A 195 -2.82 -1.53 18.05
C VAL A 195 -4.31 -1.77 18.33
N ILE A 196 -5.12 -1.58 17.29
CA ILE A 196 -6.57 -1.78 17.30
C ILE A 196 -6.90 -3.04 16.52
N GLY A 197 -7.60 -3.98 17.16
CA GLY A 197 -8.10 -5.17 16.49
C GLY A 197 -9.45 -4.90 15.80
N VAL A 198 -9.59 -5.28 14.53
CA VAL A 198 -10.89 -5.33 13.86
C VAL A 198 -11.29 -6.79 13.66
N ARG A 199 -12.29 -7.22 14.43
CA ARG A 199 -12.81 -8.57 14.33
C ARG A 199 -13.85 -8.65 13.23
N LEU A 200 -13.55 -9.42 12.19
CA LEU A 200 -14.43 -9.67 11.06
C LEU A 200 -15.26 -10.94 11.29
N THR A 201 -16.55 -10.85 11.06
CA THR A 201 -17.49 -11.96 11.13
C THR A 201 -18.40 -11.97 9.90
N GLY A 202 -19.13 -13.07 9.69
CA GLY A 202 -20.05 -13.18 8.57
C GLY A 202 -19.38 -13.24 7.20
N ASP A 203 -20.20 -13.27 6.16
CA ASP A 203 -19.80 -13.30 4.75
C ASP A 203 -20.38 -12.09 4.02
N LEU A 204 -19.80 -11.73 2.90
CA LEU A 204 -20.31 -10.66 2.05
C LEU A 204 -21.64 -11.07 1.39
N SER A 205 -22.62 -10.18 1.43
CA SER A 205 -23.86 -10.35 0.70
C SER A 205 -23.65 -10.25 -0.82
N GLU A 206 -24.53 -10.88 -1.59
CA GLU A 206 -24.49 -10.77 -3.05
C GLU A 206 -24.60 -9.28 -3.49
N GLY A 207 -23.78 -8.90 -4.47
CA GLY A 207 -23.73 -7.54 -5.00
C GLY A 207 -22.88 -6.56 -4.18
N VAL A 208 -22.28 -6.99 -3.07
CA VAL A 208 -21.33 -6.19 -2.29
C VAL A 208 -19.91 -6.40 -2.82
N SER A 209 -19.23 -5.32 -3.13
CA SER A 209 -17.86 -5.30 -3.63
C SER A 209 -16.81 -5.09 -2.54
N ALA A 210 -15.54 -5.33 -2.87
CA ALA A 210 -14.42 -4.97 -1.99
C ALA A 210 -14.38 -3.47 -1.67
N MET A 211 -14.80 -2.61 -2.62
CA MET A 211 -14.85 -1.18 -2.41
C MET A 211 -15.90 -0.80 -1.35
N ASP A 212 -17.06 -1.46 -1.32
CA ASP A 212 -18.09 -1.20 -0.31
C ASP A 212 -17.57 -1.51 1.10
N VAL A 213 -16.79 -2.59 1.24
CA VAL A 213 -16.12 -2.93 2.49
C VAL A 213 -15.09 -1.86 2.84
N SER A 214 -14.26 -1.45 1.89
CA SER A 214 -13.22 -0.43 2.09
C SER A 214 -13.81 0.92 2.52
N LEU A 215 -14.90 1.36 1.90
CA LEU A 215 -15.63 2.57 2.29
C LEU A 215 -16.24 2.46 3.69
N THR A 216 -16.75 1.27 4.04
CA THR A 216 -17.28 0.99 5.38
C THR A 216 -16.16 1.06 6.43
N PHE A 217 -15.01 0.46 6.14
CA PHE A 217 -13.80 0.58 6.98
C PHE A 217 -13.37 2.03 7.13
N ALA A 218 -13.28 2.77 6.03
CA ALA A 218 -12.85 4.16 6.04
C ALA A 218 -13.76 5.03 6.92
N GLN A 219 -15.08 4.87 6.80
CA GLN A 219 -16.03 5.57 7.66
C GLN A 219 -15.87 5.16 9.12
N MET A 220 -15.97 3.87 9.42
CA MET A 220 -15.96 3.34 10.79
C MET A 220 -14.67 3.72 11.53
N LEU A 221 -13.52 3.54 10.91
CA LEU A 221 -12.23 3.81 11.52
C LEU A 221 -11.97 5.33 11.65
N ARG A 222 -12.41 6.12 10.67
CA ARG A 222 -12.30 7.58 10.75
C ARG A 222 -13.15 8.16 11.91
N GLU A 223 -14.37 7.68 12.06
CA GLU A 223 -15.25 8.06 13.17
C GLU A 223 -14.67 7.64 14.53
N ARG A 224 -13.97 6.50 14.56
CA ARG A 224 -13.31 6.00 15.78
C ARG A 224 -12.05 6.76 16.16
N GLY A 225 -11.39 7.42 15.21
CA GLY A 225 -10.17 8.19 15.47
C GLY A 225 -8.92 7.32 15.62
N VAL A 226 -8.53 6.67 14.54
CA VAL A 226 -7.38 5.74 14.46
C VAL A 226 -6.09 6.38 13.95
N VAL A 227 -5.99 7.69 13.96
CA VAL A 227 -4.79 8.40 13.45
C VAL A 227 -3.54 7.96 14.22
N GLY A 228 -2.51 7.53 13.48
CA GLY A 228 -1.26 7.05 14.06
C GLY A 228 -1.34 5.67 14.72
N CYS A 229 -2.47 4.98 14.60
CA CYS A 229 -2.62 3.61 15.09
C CYS A 229 -2.20 2.58 14.05
N PHE A 230 -1.95 1.36 14.49
CA PHE A 230 -1.98 0.17 13.65
C PHE A 230 -3.33 -0.53 13.82
N VAL A 231 -3.90 -0.98 12.72
CA VAL A 231 -5.10 -1.82 12.70
C VAL A 231 -4.71 -3.23 12.30
N GLU A 232 -5.15 -4.22 13.03
CA GLU A 232 -4.98 -5.64 12.70
C GLU A 232 -6.36 -6.29 12.54
N CYS A 233 -6.61 -6.86 11.36
CA CYS A 233 -7.84 -7.59 11.07
C CYS A 233 -7.70 -9.04 11.52
N PHE A 234 -8.73 -9.59 12.14
CA PHE A 234 -8.75 -10.97 12.60
C PHE A 234 -10.19 -11.53 12.63
N GLY A 235 -10.32 -12.79 12.96
CA GLY A 235 -11.62 -13.45 13.11
C GLY A 235 -12.06 -14.24 11.88
N PRO A 236 -13.19 -14.97 11.97
CA PRO A 236 -13.63 -15.91 10.95
C PRO A 236 -13.96 -15.25 9.61
N GLY A 237 -14.44 -14.01 9.60
CA GLY A 237 -14.76 -13.27 8.37
C GLY A 237 -13.55 -12.93 7.51
N VAL A 238 -12.31 -13.01 8.04
CA VAL A 238 -11.10 -12.81 7.24
C VAL A 238 -11.03 -13.79 6.07
N ALA A 239 -11.39 -15.06 6.29
CA ALA A 239 -11.36 -16.10 5.26
C ALA A 239 -12.40 -15.89 4.14
N ALA A 240 -13.43 -15.09 4.37
CA ALA A 240 -14.43 -14.71 3.37
C ALA A 240 -13.88 -13.71 2.34
N LEU A 241 -12.78 -13.01 2.66
CA LEU A 241 -12.15 -12.02 1.80
C LEU A 241 -10.97 -12.64 1.04
N SER A 242 -10.94 -12.48 -0.28
CA SER A 242 -9.76 -12.82 -1.07
C SER A 242 -8.58 -11.88 -0.74
N ALA A 243 -7.36 -12.28 -1.07
CA ALA A 243 -6.17 -11.45 -0.85
C ALA A 243 -6.29 -10.08 -1.53
N THR A 244 -6.87 -10.01 -2.73
CA THR A 244 -7.09 -8.75 -3.45
C THR A 244 -8.14 -7.86 -2.80
N GLN A 245 -9.19 -8.44 -2.21
CA GLN A 245 -10.17 -7.66 -1.43
C GLN A 245 -9.55 -7.09 -0.15
N ARG A 246 -8.72 -7.87 0.56
CA ARG A 246 -7.94 -7.38 1.71
C ARG A 246 -6.97 -6.28 1.29
N ALA A 247 -6.28 -6.45 0.17
CA ALA A 247 -5.38 -5.45 -0.38
C ALA A 247 -6.11 -4.13 -0.70
N CYS A 248 -7.34 -4.20 -1.24
CA CYS A 248 -8.19 -3.02 -1.47
C CYS A 248 -8.54 -2.30 -0.16
N ILE A 249 -8.86 -3.03 0.91
CA ILE A 249 -9.13 -2.45 2.23
C ILE A 249 -7.86 -1.79 2.80
N SER A 250 -6.74 -2.49 2.75
CA SER A 250 -5.45 -2.00 3.24
C SER A 250 -4.94 -0.80 2.43
N ASN A 251 -5.23 -0.74 1.14
CA ASN A 251 -4.89 0.38 0.25
C ASN A 251 -5.47 1.70 0.76
N MET A 252 -6.69 1.70 1.30
CA MET A 252 -7.37 2.89 1.80
C MET A 252 -6.96 3.29 3.23
N THR A 253 -5.93 2.69 3.79
CA THR A 253 -5.41 3.06 5.13
C THR A 253 -5.13 4.56 5.30
N PRO A 254 -4.49 5.26 4.32
CA PRO A 254 -4.25 6.70 4.42
C PRO A 254 -5.51 7.55 4.51
N GLU A 255 -6.61 7.13 3.87
CA GLU A 255 -7.86 7.89 3.80
C GLU A 255 -8.54 8.05 5.16
N TYR A 256 -8.36 7.10 6.08
CA TYR A 256 -8.84 7.25 7.45
C TYR A 256 -7.74 7.64 8.45
N GLY A 257 -6.50 7.85 7.96
CA GLY A 257 -5.38 8.38 8.74
C GLY A 257 -4.67 7.36 9.62
N CYS A 258 -4.87 6.08 9.39
CA CYS A 258 -4.14 5.00 10.04
C CYS A 258 -2.76 4.80 9.40
N THR A 259 -1.82 4.20 10.10
CA THR A 259 -0.48 3.90 9.55
C THR A 259 -0.50 2.60 8.75
N CYS A 260 -1.12 1.55 9.26
CA CYS A 260 -1.29 0.29 8.55
C CYS A 260 -2.60 -0.40 8.90
N THR A 261 -3.11 -1.22 7.99
CA THR A 261 -4.27 -2.11 8.20
C THR A 261 -3.87 -3.50 7.74
N LEU A 262 -3.42 -4.31 8.70
CA LEU A 262 -2.73 -5.56 8.49
C LEU A 262 -3.71 -6.74 8.53
N PHE A 263 -3.60 -7.63 7.55
CA PHE A 263 -4.30 -8.91 7.53
C PHE A 263 -3.34 -10.06 7.82
N PRO A 264 -3.79 -11.10 8.50
CA PRO A 264 -2.99 -12.30 8.73
C PRO A 264 -2.80 -13.10 7.43
N VAL A 265 -1.79 -13.96 7.43
CA VAL A 265 -1.56 -14.94 6.35
C VAL A 265 -2.51 -16.11 6.51
N ASP A 266 -3.10 -16.59 5.41
CA ASP A 266 -3.93 -17.79 5.34
C ASP A 266 -3.92 -18.41 3.93
N ASP A 267 -4.77 -19.40 3.69
CA ASP A 267 -4.89 -20.05 2.38
C ASP A 267 -5.17 -19.07 1.24
N ARG A 268 -5.93 -17.98 1.47
CA ARG A 268 -6.20 -16.95 0.46
C ARG A 268 -4.94 -16.20 0.06
N THR A 269 -4.04 -15.96 1.02
CA THR A 269 -2.72 -15.40 0.72
C THR A 269 -1.90 -16.37 -0.12
N LEU A 270 -1.86 -17.65 0.23
CA LEU A 270 -1.12 -18.67 -0.51
C LEU A 270 -1.66 -18.84 -1.94
N ASP A 271 -2.97 -18.83 -2.13
CA ASP A 271 -3.60 -18.91 -3.44
C ASP A 271 -3.22 -17.70 -4.32
N TYR A 272 -3.17 -16.52 -3.74
CA TYR A 272 -2.72 -15.32 -4.44
C TYR A 272 -1.24 -15.40 -4.83
N LEU A 273 -0.39 -15.89 -3.97
CA LEU A 273 1.04 -16.08 -4.26
C LEU A 273 1.23 -17.09 -5.41
N ARG A 274 0.47 -18.19 -5.44
CA ARG A 274 0.47 -19.16 -6.55
C ARG A 274 0.00 -18.51 -7.85
N LEU A 275 -1.13 -17.79 -7.79
CA LEU A 275 -1.70 -17.09 -8.94
C LEU A 275 -0.74 -16.10 -9.56
N THR A 276 0.02 -15.38 -8.73
CA THR A 276 0.99 -14.35 -9.16
C THR A 276 2.39 -14.91 -9.45
N GLY A 277 2.55 -16.24 -9.46
CA GLY A 277 3.71 -16.95 -9.99
C GLY A 277 4.86 -17.12 -8.99
N ARG A 278 4.61 -17.07 -7.67
CA ARG A 278 5.63 -17.47 -6.69
C ARG A 278 5.85 -18.98 -6.75
N SER A 279 7.08 -19.40 -6.53
CA SER A 279 7.43 -20.84 -6.60
C SER A 279 6.73 -21.64 -5.50
N ALA A 280 6.62 -22.95 -5.72
CA ALA A 280 6.02 -23.84 -4.70
C ALA A 280 6.81 -23.83 -3.39
N GLU A 281 8.14 -23.70 -3.47
CA GLU A 281 9.04 -23.60 -2.33
C GLU A 281 8.77 -22.32 -1.53
N GLN A 282 8.63 -21.18 -2.22
CA GLN A 282 8.31 -19.90 -1.56
C GLN A 282 6.95 -19.97 -0.86
N VAL A 283 5.93 -20.54 -1.51
CA VAL A 283 4.60 -20.70 -0.90
C VAL A 283 4.64 -21.59 0.33
N ALA A 284 5.38 -22.70 0.27
CA ALA A 284 5.56 -23.60 1.40
C ALA A 284 6.33 -22.95 2.56
N LEU A 285 7.34 -22.13 2.24
CA LEU A 285 8.09 -21.36 3.23
C LEU A 285 7.18 -20.35 3.95
N VAL A 286 6.37 -19.61 3.20
CA VAL A 286 5.42 -18.64 3.77
C VAL A 286 4.43 -19.32 4.72
N GLU A 287 3.86 -20.45 4.33
CA GLU A 287 2.94 -21.21 5.17
C GLU A 287 3.62 -21.68 6.45
N ALA A 288 4.77 -22.35 6.34
CA ALA A 288 5.50 -22.90 7.46
C ALA A 288 5.93 -21.81 8.45
N TYR A 289 6.47 -20.71 7.94
CA TYR A 289 6.97 -19.60 8.76
C TYR A 289 5.83 -18.86 9.46
N ALA A 290 4.74 -18.54 8.73
CA ALA A 290 3.59 -17.87 9.32
C ALA A 290 2.95 -18.70 10.45
N LYS A 291 2.85 -20.02 10.27
CA LYS A 291 2.36 -20.94 11.32
C LYS A 291 3.32 -20.99 12.52
N ALA A 292 4.62 -21.11 12.27
CA ALA A 292 5.63 -21.17 13.33
C ALA A 292 5.69 -19.88 14.17
N GLN A 293 5.46 -18.71 13.53
CA GLN A 293 5.44 -17.40 14.20
C GLN A 293 4.08 -17.04 14.81
N GLY A 294 3.06 -17.90 14.70
CA GLY A 294 1.71 -17.61 15.18
C GLY A 294 1.01 -16.47 14.41
N TYR A 295 1.43 -16.23 13.18
CA TYR A 295 0.87 -15.20 12.31
C TYR A 295 -0.14 -15.74 11.28
N TRP A 296 -0.37 -17.04 11.31
CA TRP A 296 -1.41 -17.68 10.52
C TRP A 296 -2.80 -17.34 11.05
N ASN A 297 -3.76 -17.10 10.15
CA ASN A 297 -5.17 -16.91 10.53
C ASN A 297 -5.79 -18.23 10.97
N ASP A 298 -5.81 -18.45 12.26
CA ASP A 298 -6.47 -19.62 12.88
C ASP A 298 -7.68 -19.13 13.69
N PRO A 299 -8.91 -19.34 13.17
CA PRO A 299 -10.13 -18.93 13.88
C PRO A 299 -10.33 -19.59 15.25
N GLU A 300 -9.71 -20.76 15.48
CA GLU A 300 -9.78 -21.50 16.73
C GLU A 300 -8.68 -21.09 17.75
N ALA A 301 -7.72 -20.28 17.30
CA ALA A 301 -6.67 -19.78 18.19
C ALA A 301 -7.23 -18.90 19.30
N ALA A 302 -6.54 -18.87 20.42
CA ALA A 302 -6.87 -17.96 21.52
C ALA A 302 -6.87 -16.50 21.01
N PRO A 303 -7.87 -15.69 21.41
CA PRO A 303 -7.95 -14.30 20.97
C PRO A 303 -6.69 -13.52 21.36
N ARG A 304 -6.15 -12.76 20.42
CA ARG A 304 -5.05 -11.83 20.68
C ARG A 304 -5.56 -10.65 21.52
N THR A 305 -4.67 -10.06 22.29
CA THR A 305 -4.99 -8.87 23.10
C THR A 305 -4.65 -7.61 22.33
N TYR A 306 -5.62 -6.73 22.19
CA TYR A 306 -5.49 -5.43 21.53
C TYR A 306 -5.78 -4.30 22.52
N ALA A 307 -5.34 -3.08 22.23
CA ALA A 307 -5.70 -1.90 22.99
C ALA A 307 -7.22 -1.65 22.95
N GLU A 308 -7.83 -2.02 21.84
CA GLU A 308 -9.27 -1.94 21.59
C GLU A 308 -9.65 -2.96 20.53
N VAL A 309 -10.88 -3.48 20.59
CA VAL A 309 -11.46 -4.35 19.56
C VAL A 309 -12.71 -3.69 19.00
N ILE A 310 -12.77 -3.61 17.67
CA ILE A 310 -13.94 -3.17 16.90
C ILE A 310 -14.48 -4.40 16.17
N GLU A 311 -15.80 -4.59 16.17
CA GLU A 311 -16.44 -5.68 15.44
C GLU A 311 -17.09 -5.18 14.16
N LEU A 312 -16.91 -5.92 13.06
CA LEU A 312 -17.60 -5.71 11.81
C LEU A 312 -18.15 -7.04 11.28
N ASP A 313 -19.45 -7.11 11.18
CA ASP A 313 -20.14 -8.19 10.48
C ASP A 313 -20.23 -7.84 8.98
N LEU A 314 -19.53 -8.61 8.14
CA LEU A 314 -19.48 -8.39 6.70
C LEU A 314 -20.84 -8.49 6.03
N SER A 315 -21.78 -9.23 6.62
CA SER A 315 -23.17 -9.35 6.10
C SER A 315 -23.97 -8.05 6.20
N THR A 316 -23.52 -7.10 7.02
CA THR A 316 -24.14 -5.78 7.20
C THR A 316 -23.67 -4.74 6.20
N VAL A 317 -22.60 -5.02 5.47
CA VAL A 317 -22.05 -4.11 4.47
C VAL A 317 -23.03 -3.98 3.30
N GLN A 318 -23.22 -2.76 2.85
CA GLN A 318 -24.17 -2.44 1.77
C GLN A 318 -23.41 -1.76 0.61
N PRO A 319 -23.88 -1.94 -0.65
CA PRO A 319 -23.40 -1.15 -1.78
C PRO A 319 -23.41 0.34 -1.45
N SER A 320 -22.32 1.01 -1.70
CA SER A 320 -22.06 2.36 -1.21
C SER A 320 -21.34 3.22 -2.25
N LEU A 321 -21.55 4.51 -2.15
CA LEU A 321 -20.75 5.55 -2.79
C LEU A 321 -20.03 6.36 -1.72
N ALA A 322 -19.13 7.22 -2.13
CA ALA A 322 -18.47 8.17 -1.22
C ALA A 322 -18.44 9.57 -1.83
N GLY A 323 -18.48 10.56 -0.99
CA GLY A 323 -18.40 11.96 -1.36
C GLY A 323 -19.36 12.86 -0.59
N PRO A 324 -19.28 14.17 -0.87
CA PRO A 324 -18.69 14.81 -2.07
C PRO A 324 -17.18 15.02 -2.01
N SER A 325 -16.53 14.82 -0.86
CA SER A 325 -15.16 15.27 -0.70
C SER A 325 -14.18 14.16 -0.36
N ARG A 326 -14.59 13.15 0.39
CA ARG A 326 -13.66 12.17 0.95
C ARG A 326 -14.22 10.73 0.92
N PRO A 327 -13.36 9.71 0.85
CA PRO A 327 -13.79 8.30 0.85
C PRO A 327 -14.57 7.90 2.11
N HIS A 328 -14.27 8.48 3.26
CA HIS A 328 -15.00 8.20 4.50
C HIS A 328 -16.36 8.92 4.60
N ASP A 329 -16.70 9.82 3.65
CA ASP A 329 -18.06 10.36 3.50
C ASP A 329 -18.93 9.33 2.76
N ARG A 330 -19.08 8.13 3.35
CA ARG A 330 -19.81 7.01 2.75
C ARG A 330 -21.31 7.25 2.71
N ILE A 331 -21.90 6.92 1.59
CA ILE A 331 -23.35 7.04 1.33
C ILE A 331 -23.86 5.68 0.85
N PRO A 332 -24.75 5.00 1.58
CA PRO A 332 -25.42 3.80 1.04
C PRO A 332 -26.07 4.11 -0.29
N LEU A 333 -25.91 3.25 -1.29
CA LEU A 333 -26.40 3.46 -2.66
C LEU A 333 -27.90 3.79 -2.69
N ALA A 334 -28.69 3.13 -1.84
CA ALA A 334 -30.14 3.39 -1.71
C ALA A 334 -30.46 4.84 -1.27
N LYS A 335 -29.51 5.55 -0.65
CA LYS A 335 -29.66 6.94 -0.22
C LYS A 335 -28.94 7.96 -1.11
N ALA A 336 -28.34 7.52 -2.21
CA ALA A 336 -27.53 8.38 -3.07
C ALA A 336 -28.31 9.58 -3.61
N SER A 337 -29.52 9.35 -4.13
CA SER A 337 -30.37 10.41 -4.67
C SER A 337 -30.81 11.42 -3.61
N GLU A 338 -31.20 10.96 -2.42
CA GLU A 338 -31.57 11.84 -1.30
C GLU A 338 -30.39 12.71 -0.87
N ARG A 339 -29.22 12.09 -0.67
CA ARG A 339 -28.01 12.80 -0.25
C ARG A 339 -27.52 13.77 -1.30
N PHE A 340 -27.58 13.40 -2.59
CA PHE A 340 -27.20 14.30 -3.68
C PHE A 340 -28.06 15.57 -3.70
N ARG A 341 -29.38 15.43 -3.57
CA ARG A 341 -30.28 16.60 -3.50
C ARG A 341 -29.99 17.48 -2.29
N ALA A 342 -29.70 16.88 -1.14
CA ALA A 342 -29.28 17.64 0.06
C ALA A 342 -27.98 18.42 -0.20
N ILE A 343 -26.99 17.82 -0.86
CA ILE A 343 -25.73 18.50 -1.24
C ILE A 343 -25.99 19.66 -2.20
N CYS A 344 -26.85 19.48 -3.19
CA CYS A 344 -27.24 20.57 -4.11
C CYS A 344 -27.87 21.73 -3.33
N ALA A 345 -28.80 21.44 -2.42
CA ALA A 345 -29.43 22.44 -1.59
C ALA A 345 -28.43 23.17 -0.65
N GLU A 346 -27.55 22.42 0.01
CA GLU A 346 -26.49 22.94 0.88
C GLU A 346 -25.53 23.90 0.12
N ARG A 347 -25.29 23.63 -1.17
CA ARG A 347 -24.41 24.42 -2.04
C ARG A 347 -25.14 25.53 -2.82
N GLY A 348 -26.46 25.63 -2.68
CA GLY A 348 -27.27 26.61 -3.43
C GLY A 348 -27.27 26.36 -4.94
N LEU A 349 -27.14 25.08 -5.37
CA LEU A 349 -27.21 24.70 -6.79
C LEU A 349 -28.67 24.57 -7.20
N ASP A 350 -29.01 25.17 -8.34
CA ASP A 350 -30.32 25.08 -8.96
C ASP A 350 -30.37 23.93 -10.00
N ASP A 351 -31.53 23.76 -10.64
CA ASP A 351 -31.72 22.77 -11.70
C ASP A 351 -31.23 23.30 -13.07
N ALA A 352 -30.10 23.98 -13.12
CA ALA A 352 -29.53 24.49 -14.34
C ALA A 352 -29.14 23.38 -15.31
N THR A 353 -29.45 23.57 -16.57
CA THR A 353 -29.04 22.72 -17.68
C THR A 353 -27.99 23.49 -18.50
N VAL A 354 -26.90 22.80 -18.84
CA VAL A 354 -25.84 23.30 -19.69
C VAL A 354 -25.82 22.50 -20.98
N HIS A 355 -25.89 23.15 -22.11
CA HIS A 355 -25.70 22.52 -23.42
C HIS A 355 -24.21 22.48 -23.75
N VAL A 356 -23.72 21.30 -24.10
CA VAL A 356 -22.31 21.06 -24.45
C VAL A 356 -22.26 20.34 -25.80
N GLU A 357 -21.54 20.90 -26.75
CA GLU A 357 -21.24 20.26 -28.04
C GLU A 357 -19.90 19.51 -27.96
N VAL A 358 -19.91 18.22 -28.26
CA VAL A 358 -18.71 17.38 -28.33
C VAL A 358 -18.79 16.57 -29.64
N ASP A 359 -17.76 16.68 -30.47
CA ASP A 359 -17.65 15.96 -31.76
C ASP A 359 -18.86 16.16 -32.72
N GLY A 360 -19.52 17.34 -32.62
CA GLY A 360 -20.69 17.68 -33.43
C GLY A 360 -22.02 17.10 -32.92
N GLU A 361 -22.03 16.55 -31.72
CA GLU A 361 -23.24 16.13 -31.02
C GLU A 361 -23.54 17.06 -29.84
N ASP A 362 -24.79 17.43 -29.66
CA ASP A 362 -25.27 18.27 -28.57
C ASP A 362 -25.68 17.39 -27.37
N TYR A 363 -25.17 17.71 -26.19
CA TYR A 363 -25.53 17.08 -24.92
C TYR A 363 -26.11 18.09 -23.94
N GLU A 364 -27.13 17.66 -23.21
CA GLU A 364 -27.62 18.39 -22.05
C GLU A 364 -27.02 17.80 -20.77
N LEU A 365 -26.29 18.63 -20.03
CA LEU A 365 -25.75 18.26 -18.71
C LEU A 365 -26.55 18.99 -17.63
N THR A 366 -27.03 18.22 -16.67
CA THR A 366 -27.74 18.70 -15.49
C THR A 366 -27.00 18.30 -14.23
N HIS A 367 -27.32 18.92 -13.09
CA HIS A 367 -26.90 18.38 -11.80
C HIS A 367 -27.43 16.95 -11.62
N GLY A 368 -26.54 16.01 -11.30
CA GLY A 368 -26.85 14.59 -11.20
C GLY A 368 -26.57 13.77 -12.47
N ALA A 369 -26.04 14.40 -13.54
CA ALA A 369 -25.49 13.66 -14.66
C ALA A 369 -24.36 12.74 -14.19
N ILE A 370 -24.34 11.48 -14.71
CA ILE A 370 -23.32 10.51 -14.37
C ILE A 370 -22.16 10.64 -15.34
N ALA A 371 -20.97 10.90 -14.82
CA ALA A 371 -19.74 10.85 -15.57
C ALA A 371 -18.90 9.64 -15.13
N ILE A 372 -18.34 8.91 -16.10
CA ILE A 372 -17.42 7.81 -15.84
C ILE A 372 -16.02 8.26 -16.28
N ALA A 373 -15.11 8.34 -15.33
CA ALA A 373 -13.70 8.60 -15.58
C ALA A 373 -12.89 7.44 -15.00
N ALA A 374 -12.03 6.86 -15.82
CA ALA A 374 -11.14 5.78 -15.42
C ALA A 374 -9.71 6.15 -15.84
N VAL A 375 -8.76 5.97 -14.93
CA VAL A 375 -7.32 6.24 -15.13
C VAL A 375 -6.56 4.93 -15.00
#